data_f76434617441740a1398aed1dce1ed25
#
_entry.id   f76434617441740a1398aed1dce1ed25
#
_cell.length_a   1.000
_cell.length_b   1.000
_cell.length_c   1.000
_cell.angle_alpha   90.00
_cell.angle_beta   90.00
_cell.angle_gamma   90.00
#
_symmetry.space_group_name_H-M   'P 1'
#
loop_
_entity.id
_entity.type
_entity.pdbx_description
1 polymer ?
#
loop_
_entity_poly.entity_id
_entity_poly.type
_entity_poly.pdbx_seq_one_letter_code
_entity_poly.pdbx_strand_id
1 'polypeptide(L)'
;MEKNSKIYNNPLIGKNKQFLQEIMDKIPEIMKIRYQSLRKISKYFEIFLKIHVSHQTIKNWSNKNHKETINNEKFEYSGYYSYDEQFLRLNEVRHYRLTLFDAILNVPVSKRIVRRRIPKNTKKFILDSTKNKPLICLTTDLFPMYRNVADEIGVNRQLCIFHLFQTINHKLKVYCRRNKINTKQRKHIYENA
;
A
#
# COMPACT_ATOMS: atom_id res chain seq x y z
N MET A 1 -27.54 12.59 33.80
CA MET A 1 -27.07 11.40 33.04
C MET A 1 -25.58 11.34 33.17
N GLU A 2 -25.09 10.64 34.18
CA GLU A 2 -23.65 10.45 34.41
C GLU A 2 -23.11 9.46 33.39
N LYS A 3 -22.17 9.91 32.58
CA LYS A 3 -21.37 9.01 31.73
C LYS A 3 -20.43 8.27 32.64
N ASN A 4 -20.77 7.03 33.01
CA ASN A 4 -19.87 6.08 33.63
C ASN A 4 -18.71 5.78 32.68
N SER A 5 -17.63 6.54 32.79
CA SER A 5 -16.33 6.13 32.28
C SER A 5 -15.81 5.01 33.20
N LYS A 6 -16.10 3.76 32.83
CA LYS A 6 -15.38 2.61 33.42
C LYS A 6 -13.90 2.77 33.09
N ILE A 7 -13.18 3.44 33.98
CA ILE A 7 -11.72 3.38 33.99
C ILE A 7 -11.39 1.95 34.40
N TYR A 8 -10.99 1.14 33.44
CA TYR A 8 -10.44 -0.18 33.73
C TYR A 8 -9.13 0.05 34.48
N ASN A 9 -9.14 -0.14 35.79
CA ASN A 9 -7.94 -0.23 36.60
C ASN A 9 -7.17 -1.50 36.20
N ASN A 10 -6.48 -1.45 35.06
CA ASN A 10 -5.54 -2.48 34.69
C ASN A 10 -4.22 -2.13 35.38
N PRO A 11 -3.70 -2.98 36.30
CA PRO A 11 -2.47 -2.73 37.02
C PRO A 11 -1.26 -2.54 36.09
N LEU A 12 -1.33 -3.01 34.84
CA LEU A 12 -0.32 -2.79 33.80
C LEU A 12 -0.31 -1.37 33.23
N ILE A 13 -1.41 -0.61 33.35
CA ILE A 13 -1.52 0.77 32.82
C ILE A 13 -1.16 1.80 33.89
N GLY A 14 -1.42 1.50 35.17
CA GLY A 14 -1.29 2.47 36.28
C GLY A 14 0.16 2.83 36.68
N LYS A 15 1.16 2.01 36.36
CA LYS A 15 2.56 2.20 36.81
C LYS A 15 3.61 2.18 35.69
N ASN A 16 3.29 1.87 34.42
CA ASN A 16 4.29 1.70 33.38
C ASN A 16 3.97 2.47 32.10
N LYS A 17 4.19 3.80 32.13
CA LYS A 17 4.25 4.60 30.90
C LYS A 17 5.26 4.04 29.89
N GLN A 18 6.34 3.43 30.37
CA GLN A 18 7.38 2.82 29.55
C GLN A 18 6.91 1.58 28.80
N PHE A 19 6.17 0.68 29.46
CA PHE A 19 5.58 -0.50 28.82
C PHE A 19 4.56 -0.14 27.75
N LEU A 20 3.74 0.89 28.00
CA LEU A 20 2.79 1.40 27.00
C LEU A 20 3.54 2.01 25.80
N GLN A 21 4.64 2.71 26.05
CA GLN A 21 5.47 3.28 24.99
C GLN A 21 6.12 2.20 24.14
N GLU A 22 6.68 1.16 24.72
CA GLU A 22 7.25 0.01 24.02
C GLU A 22 6.22 -0.69 23.11
N ILE A 23 4.99 -0.83 23.59
CA ILE A 23 3.88 -1.37 22.75
C ILE A 23 3.57 -0.43 21.60
N MET A 24 3.47 0.87 21.86
CA MET A 24 3.19 1.88 20.85
C MET A 24 4.24 1.89 19.75
N ASP A 25 5.50 1.75 20.11
CA ASP A 25 6.64 1.75 19.19
C ASP A 25 6.65 0.52 18.29
N LYS A 26 6.13 -0.62 18.77
CA LYS A 26 6.02 -1.87 17.99
C LYS A 26 4.80 -1.94 17.06
N ILE A 27 3.83 -1.04 17.20
CA ILE A 27 2.64 -1.05 16.36
C ILE A 27 2.94 -0.97 14.85
N PRO A 28 3.84 -0.09 14.36
CA PRO A 28 4.20 -0.03 12.94
C PRO A 28 4.76 -1.36 12.43
N GLU A 29 5.58 -2.05 13.23
CA GLU A 29 6.13 -3.37 12.89
C GLU A 29 5.04 -4.42 12.80
N ILE A 30 4.14 -4.48 13.78
CA ILE A 30 2.99 -5.40 13.77
C ILE A 30 2.12 -5.18 12.54
N MET A 31 1.91 -3.93 12.15
CA MET A 31 1.16 -3.58 10.95
C MET A 31 1.87 -4.03 9.67
N LYS A 32 3.20 -3.89 9.59
CA LYS A 32 4.02 -4.30 8.45
C LYS A 32 4.05 -5.83 8.30
N ILE A 33 4.35 -6.56 9.38
CA ILE A 33 4.58 -8.01 9.35
C ILE A 33 3.32 -8.79 8.96
N ARG A 34 2.14 -8.33 9.36
CA ARG A 34 0.90 -9.11 9.17
C ARG A 34 -0.14 -8.47 8.29
N TYR A 35 0.08 -7.29 7.73
CA TYR A 35 -0.94 -6.53 6.97
C TYR A 35 -2.29 -6.47 7.70
N GLN A 36 -2.26 -6.38 9.03
CA GLN A 36 -3.46 -6.43 9.85
C GLN A 36 -4.22 -5.09 9.79
N SER A 37 -5.54 -5.18 9.72
CA SER A 37 -6.36 -3.97 9.84
C SER A 37 -6.28 -3.41 11.26
N LEU A 38 -6.39 -2.08 11.40
CA LEU A 38 -6.38 -1.40 12.70
C LEU A 38 -7.44 -1.97 13.67
N ARG A 39 -8.59 -2.41 13.15
CA ARG A 39 -9.64 -3.06 13.95
C ARG A 39 -9.21 -4.41 14.49
N LYS A 40 -8.47 -5.19 13.71
CA LYS A 40 -7.93 -6.47 14.18
C LYS A 40 -6.87 -6.25 15.26
N ILE A 41 -6.00 -5.26 15.08
CA ILE A 41 -5.00 -4.89 16.09
C ILE A 41 -5.70 -4.47 17.40
N SER A 42 -6.72 -3.62 17.33
CA SER A 42 -7.55 -3.24 18.48
C SER A 42 -8.11 -4.47 19.21
N LYS A 43 -8.63 -5.44 18.47
CA LYS A 43 -9.14 -6.68 19.03
C LYS A 43 -8.05 -7.56 19.64
N TYR A 44 -6.83 -7.58 19.09
CA TYR A 44 -5.69 -8.24 19.72
C TYR A 44 -5.31 -7.62 21.06
N PHE A 45 -5.28 -6.29 21.16
CA PHE A 45 -5.04 -5.60 22.43
C PHE A 45 -6.09 -5.99 23.48
N GLU A 46 -7.34 -6.06 23.10
CA GLU A 46 -8.43 -6.45 24.00
C GLU A 46 -8.30 -7.91 24.47
N ILE A 47 -8.03 -8.84 23.54
CA ILE A 47 -7.98 -10.28 23.85
C ILE A 47 -6.71 -10.65 24.63
N PHE A 48 -5.55 -10.23 24.16
CA PHE A 48 -4.25 -10.70 24.72
C PHE A 48 -3.72 -9.83 25.84
N LEU A 49 -3.91 -8.51 25.74
CA LEU A 49 -3.40 -7.58 26.74
C LEU A 49 -4.46 -7.11 27.71
N LYS A 50 -5.74 -7.47 27.49
CA LYS A 50 -6.89 -7.00 28.27
C LYS A 50 -7.00 -5.46 28.32
N ILE A 51 -6.52 -4.79 27.29
CA ILE A 51 -6.51 -3.34 27.13
C ILE A 51 -7.46 -2.94 26.00
N HIS A 52 -8.43 -2.08 26.30
CA HIS A 52 -9.29 -1.54 25.26
C HIS A 52 -8.65 -0.30 24.62
N VAL A 53 -8.16 -0.45 23.38
CA VAL A 53 -7.59 0.64 22.59
C VAL A 53 -8.37 0.79 21.31
N SER A 54 -8.90 2.00 21.06
CA SER A 54 -9.66 2.25 19.84
C SER A 54 -8.76 2.15 18.59
N HIS A 55 -9.31 1.70 17.49
CA HIS A 55 -8.58 1.66 16.21
C HIS A 55 -8.10 3.05 15.76
N GLN A 56 -8.78 4.12 16.18
CA GLN A 56 -8.36 5.50 15.91
C GLN A 56 -7.12 5.88 16.72
N THR A 57 -7.04 5.45 17.97
CA THR A 57 -5.86 5.65 18.82
C THR A 57 -4.65 4.93 18.22
N ILE A 58 -4.81 3.68 17.78
CA ILE A 58 -3.76 2.91 17.11
C ILE A 58 -3.30 3.63 15.83
N LYS A 59 -4.23 4.18 15.05
CA LYS A 59 -3.90 4.98 13.85
C LYS A 59 -3.07 6.21 14.20
N ASN A 60 -3.44 6.92 15.27
CA ASN A 60 -2.71 8.11 15.71
C ASN A 60 -1.28 7.76 16.15
N TRP A 61 -1.11 6.68 16.89
CA TRP A 61 0.21 6.18 17.30
C TRP A 61 1.07 5.79 16.08
N SER A 62 0.49 5.01 15.16
CA SER A 62 1.19 4.64 13.92
C SER A 62 1.62 5.85 13.11
N ASN A 63 0.77 6.87 13.00
CA ASN A 63 1.09 8.08 12.24
C ASN A 63 2.20 8.92 12.90
N LYS A 64 2.25 8.97 14.23
CA LYS A 64 3.29 9.69 14.97
C LYS A 64 4.66 9.05 14.73
N ASN A 65 4.75 7.76 14.99
CA ASN A 65 5.99 7.00 14.82
C ASN A 65 6.47 6.97 13.37
N HIS A 66 5.54 6.91 12.41
CA HIS A 66 5.89 6.91 10.99
C HIS A 66 6.51 8.22 10.51
N LYS A 67 6.09 9.35 11.07
CA LYS A 67 6.70 10.66 10.75
C LYS A 67 8.12 10.76 11.30
N GLU A 68 8.36 10.27 12.50
CA GLU A 68 9.68 10.29 13.15
C GLU A 68 10.67 9.36 12.42
N THR A 69 10.24 8.16 12.02
CA THR A 69 11.06 7.18 11.30
C THR A 69 11.47 7.67 9.93
N ILE A 70 10.52 8.21 9.13
CA ILE A 70 10.80 8.69 7.75
C ILE A 70 11.81 9.85 7.75
N ASN A 71 11.82 10.70 8.77
CA ASN A 71 12.72 11.85 8.84
C ASN A 71 14.17 11.47 9.19
N ASN A 72 14.40 10.29 9.78
CA ASN A 72 15.70 9.89 10.30
C ASN A 72 16.40 8.79 9.49
N GLU A 73 15.70 8.07 8.62
CA GLU A 73 16.30 7.01 7.81
C GLU A 73 16.81 7.55 6.47
N LYS A 74 18.12 7.48 6.26
CA LYS A 74 18.72 7.63 4.93
C LYS A 74 18.61 6.28 4.21
N PHE A 75 17.69 6.19 3.25
CA PHE A 75 17.56 4.99 2.44
C PHE A 75 18.56 5.01 1.28
N GLU A 76 19.37 3.98 1.16
CA GLU A 76 20.07 3.66 -0.08
C GLU A 76 19.09 2.93 -1.02
N TYR A 77 18.49 3.67 -1.92
CA TYR A 77 17.47 3.13 -2.82
C TYR A 77 18.06 2.10 -3.78
N SER A 78 17.30 1.03 -4.03
CA SER A 78 17.77 -0.13 -4.80
C SER A 78 17.91 0.11 -6.32
N GLY A 79 17.18 1.09 -6.85
CA GLY A 79 17.08 1.31 -8.30
C GLY A 79 15.99 0.48 -8.99
N TYR A 80 15.34 -0.43 -8.29
CA TYR A 80 14.24 -1.25 -8.79
C TYR A 80 12.92 -0.71 -8.25
N TYR A 81 12.14 -0.06 -9.09
CA TYR A 81 10.94 0.64 -8.65
C TYR A 81 9.68 0.04 -9.26
N SER A 82 8.61 0.00 -8.47
CA SER A 82 7.25 -0.25 -8.94
C SER A 82 6.50 1.07 -9.06
N TYR A 83 5.96 1.32 -10.23
CA TYR A 83 5.11 2.46 -10.52
C TYR A 83 3.66 2.01 -10.64
N ASP A 84 2.75 2.71 -9.95
CA ASP A 84 1.32 2.46 -10.02
C ASP A 84 0.52 3.75 -9.96
N GLU A 85 -0.67 3.73 -10.58
CA GLU A 85 -1.60 4.85 -10.60
C GLU A 85 -2.94 4.45 -9.99
N GLN A 86 -3.38 5.24 -9.04
CA GLN A 86 -4.71 5.08 -8.48
C GLN A 86 -5.62 6.22 -8.93
N PHE A 87 -6.79 5.85 -9.45
CA PHE A 87 -7.86 6.78 -9.72
C PHE A 87 -8.43 7.34 -8.41
N LEU A 88 -8.59 8.66 -8.33
CA LEU A 88 -9.21 9.38 -7.23
C LEU A 88 -10.28 10.33 -7.75
N ARG A 89 -11.35 10.50 -6.97
CA ARG A 89 -12.33 11.56 -7.20
C ARG A 89 -12.19 12.56 -6.05
N LEU A 90 -11.73 13.78 -6.36
CA LEU A 90 -11.58 14.88 -5.42
C LEU A 90 -12.50 16.01 -5.86
N ASN A 91 -13.41 16.42 -4.99
CA ASN A 91 -14.43 17.44 -5.31
C ASN A 91 -15.11 17.19 -6.66
N GLU A 92 -15.57 15.96 -6.85
CA GLU A 92 -16.24 15.47 -8.07
C GLU A 92 -15.35 15.45 -9.33
N VAL A 93 -14.13 15.95 -9.26
CA VAL A 93 -13.17 15.96 -10.37
C VAL A 93 -12.27 14.74 -10.33
N ARG A 94 -12.05 14.15 -11.52
CA ARG A 94 -11.14 13.02 -11.70
C ARG A 94 -9.68 13.45 -11.51
N HIS A 95 -8.97 12.71 -10.66
CA HIS A 95 -7.54 12.85 -10.42
C HIS A 95 -6.87 11.49 -10.44
N TYR A 96 -5.55 11.48 -10.58
CA TYR A 96 -4.73 10.27 -10.52
C TYR A 96 -3.65 10.48 -9.48
N ARG A 97 -3.53 9.53 -8.55
CA ARG A 97 -2.42 9.45 -7.61
C ARG A 97 -1.34 8.58 -8.21
N LEU A 98 -0.25 9.19 -8.61
CA LEU A 98 0.96 8.51 -9.03
C LEU A 98 1.72 8.07 -7.79
N THR A 99 2.21 6.85 -7.78
CA THR A 99 2.99 6.30 -6.67
C THR A 99 4.22 5.60 -7.24
N LEU A 100 5.39 5.90 -6.68
CA LEU A 100 6.62 5.19 -6.92
C LEU A 100 7.06 4.51 -5.63
N PHE A 101 7.42 3.25 -5.71
CA PHE A 101 7.73 2.38 -4.59
C PHE A 101 9.02 1.62 -4.87
N ASP A 102 9.96 1.56 -3.93
CA ASP A 102 11.15 0.72 -4.05
C ASP A 102 10.75 -0.72 -3.79
N ALA A 103 10.88 -1.57 -4.82
CA ALA A 103 10.39 -2.94 -4.79
C ALA A 103 11.25 -3.87 -3.92
N ILE A 104 12.52 -3.54 -3.71
CA ILE A 104 13.46 -4.34 -2.91
C ILE A 104 13.35 -3.92 -1.44
N LEU A 105 13.45 -2.62 -1.17
CA LEU A 105 13.37 -2.09 0.20
C LEU A 105 11.96 -2.11 0.78
N ASN A 106 10.95 -2.28 -0.07
CA ASN A 106 9.54 -2.27 0.33
C ASN A 106 9.12 -0.93 0.97
N VAL A 107 9.62 0.19 0.43
CA VAL A 107 9.33 1.54 0.94
C VAL A 107 8.78 2.46 -0.14
N PRO A 108 7.87 3.39 0.20
CA PRO A 108 7.40 4.40 -0.74
C PRO A 108 8.51 5.42 -1.02
N VAL A 109 8.77 5.70 -2.30
CA VAL A 109 9.74 6.69 -2.75
C VAL A 109 9.09 8.06 -2.92
N SER A 110 7.94 8.11 -3.60
CA SER A 110 7.23 9.36 -3.88
C SER A 110 5.75 9.14 -4.22
N LYS A 111 4.96 10.18 -3.99
CA LYS A 111 3.54 10.23 -4.37
C LYS A 111 3.22 11.61 -4.93
N ARG A 112 2.40 11.66 -5.98
CA ARG A 112 1.92 12.92 -6.57
C ARG A 112 0.48 12.78 -7.07
N ILE A 113 -0.32 13.80 -6.89
CA ILE A 113 -1.66 13.86 -7.47
C ILE A 113 -1.62 14.73 -8.71
N VAL A 114 -2.16 14.23 -9.82
CA VAL A 114 -2.26 14.91 -11.10
C VAL A 114 -3.68 14.87 -11.66
N ARG A 115 -4.05 15.86 -12.45
CA ARG A 115 -5.37 15.91 -13.09
C ARG A 115 -5.51 14.97 -14.29
N ARG A 116 -4.42 14.75 -15.01
CA ARG A 116 -4.44 13.99 -16.27
C ARG A 116 -3.38 12.91 -16.27
N ARG A 117 -3.77 11.72 -16.71
CA ARG A 117 -2.90 10.58 -16.99
C ARG A 117 -2.31 10.75 -18.40
N ILE A 118 -1.19 11.40 -18.50
CA ILE A 118 -0.48 11.63 -19.78
C ILE A 118 1.00 11.24 -19.62
N PRO A 119 1.67 10.80 -20.71
CA PRO A 119 3.08 10.37 -20.67
C PRO A 119 4.01 11.40 -20.04
N LYS A 120 3.82 12.68 -20.40
CA LYS A 120 4.63 13.79 -19.87
C LYS A 120 4.60 13.89 -18.34
N ASN A 121 3.42 13.72 -17.72
CA ASN A 121 3.27 13.78 -16.26
C ASN A 121 3.93 12.58 -15.58
N THR A 122 3.76 11.39 -16.16
CA THR A 122 4.36 10.15 -15.66
C THR A 122 5.88 10.21 -15.74
N LYS A 123 6.44 10.59 -16.91
CA LYS A 123 7.87 10.75 -17.12
C LYS A 123 8.47 11.74 -16.13
N LYS A 124 7.86 12.94 -16.04
CA LYS A 124 8.31 13.98 -15.09
C LYS A 124 8.26 13.48 -13.65
N PHE A 125 7.19 12.80 -13.24
CA PHE A 125 7.07 12.27 -11.89
C PHE A 125 8.17 11.27 -11.57
N ILE A 126 8.47 10.32 -12.48
CA ILE A 126 9.51 9.31 -12.29
C ILE A 126 10.87 9.98 -12.16
N LEU A 127 11.24 10.85 -13.10
CA LEU A 127 12.52 11.55 -13.08
C LEU A 127 12.71 12.43 -11.84
N ASP A 128 11.68 13.19 -11.44
CA ASP A 128 11.72 14.00 -10.22
C ASP A 128 11.89 13.15 -8.96
N SER A 129 11.22 11.98 -8.93
CA SER A 129 11.23 11.07 -7.77
C SER A 129 12.54 10.29 -7.64
N THR A 130 13.23 10.03 -8.74
CA THR A 130 14.49 9.28 -8.79
C THR A 130 15.71 10.19 -8.95
N LYS A 131 15.55 11.50 -8.87
CA LYS A 131 16.66 12.45 -8.90
C LYS A 131 17.68 12.08 -7.82
N ASN A 132 18.94 11.92 -8.22
CA ASN A 132 20.05 11.51 -7.33
C ASN A 132 19.86 10.11 -6.71
N LYS A 133 19.06 9.23 -7.35
CA LYS A 133 18.88 7.83 -6.97
C LYS A 133 19.15 6.94 -8.16
N PRO A 134 19.63 5.70 -7.94
CA PRO A 134 19.75 4.76 -9.05
C PRO A 134 18.37 4.50 -9.68
N LEU A 135 18.33 4.30 -11.00
CA LEU A 135 17.13 3.91 -11.74
C LEU A 135 17.51 2.81 -12.74
N ILE A 136 17.36 1.56 -12.31
CA ILE A 136 17.79 0.37 -13.05
C ILE A 136 16.62 -0.27 -13.77
N CYS A 137 15.50 -0.43 -13.07
CA CYS A 137 14.32 -1.10 -13.60
C CYS A 137 13.03 -0.46 -13.08
N LEU A 138 12.03 -0.37 -13.96
CA LEU A 138 10.71 0.15 -13.67
C LEU A 138 9.64 -0.92 -13.92
N THR A 139 9.03 -1.44 -12.87
CA THR A 139 7.88 -2.34 -12.96
C THR A 139 6.60 -1.51 -13.12
N THR A 140 5.82 -1.79 -14.17
CA THR A 140 4.55 -1.11 -14.46
C THR A 140 3.45 -2.10 -14.79
N ASP A 141 2.20 -1.63 -14.85
CA ASP A 141 1.09 -2.40 -15.43
C ASP A 141 1.27 -2.58 -16.96
N LEU A 142 0.29 -3.24 -17.60
CA LEU A 142 0.32 -3.55 -19.03
C LEU A 142 -0.07 -2.36 -19.93
N PHE A 143 -0.35 -1.18 -19.38
CA PHE A 143 -0.80 -0.06 -20.20
C PHE A 143 0.30 0.39 -21.18
N PRO A 144 0.01 0.45 -22.50
CA PRO A 144 1.04 0.67 -23.54
C PRO A 144 1.86 1.95 -23.35
N MET A 145 1.26 3.00 -22.80
CA MET A 145 1.90 4.29 -22.53
C MET A 145 3.21 4.15 -21.73
N TYR A 146 3.26 3.22 -20.78
CA TYR A 146 4.43 3.08 -19.91
C TYR A 146 5.64 2.47 -20.61
N ARG A 147 5.43 1.73 -21.69
CA ARG A 147 6.53 1.28 -22.54
C ARG A 147 7.26 2.49 -23.13
N ASN A 148 6.51 3.38 -23.77
CA ASN A 148 7.09 4.58 -24.38
C ASN A 148 7.79 5.47 -23.34
N VAL A 149 7.18 5.61 -22.14
CA VAL A 149 7.79 6.38 -21.05
C VAL A 149 9.10 5.75 -20.58
N ALA A 150 9.16 4.42 -20.42
CA ALA A 150 10.37 3.72 -20.01
C ALA A 150 11.48 3.82 -21.08
N ASP A 151 11.11 3.64 -22.35
CA ASP A 151 12.02 3.77 -23.50
C ASP A 151 12.58 5.21 -23.58
N GLU A 152 11.74 6.23 -23.41
CA GLU A 152 12.17 7.63 -23.40
C GLU A 152 13.05 8.03 -22.21
N ILE A 153 12.94 7.33 -21.08
CA ILE A 153 13.81 7.53 -19.91
C ILE A 153 15.11 6.74 -20.05
N GLY A 154 15.12 5.70 -20.88
CA GLY A 154 16.25 4.78 -21.04
C GLY A 154 16.36 3.78 -19.89
N VAL A 155 15.22 3.33 -19.32
CA VAL A 155 15.19 2.39 -18.20
C VAL A 155 14.59 1.05 -18.61
N ASN A 156 15.14 -0.06 -18.06
CA ASN A 156 14.55 -1.37 -18.25
C ASN A 156 13.13 -1.42 -17.69
N ARG A 157 12.19 -1.94 -18.48
CA ARG A 157 10.81 -2.11 -18.05
C ARG A 157 10.48 -3.56 -17.75
N GLN A 158 9.90 -3.80 -16.58
CA GLN A 158 9.30 -5.07 -16.19
C GLN A 158 7.77 -4.94 -16.14
N LEU A 159 7.06 -5.96 -16.59
CA LEU A 159 5.60 -6.03 -16.44
C LEU A 159 5.23 -6.53 -15.06
N CYS A 160 4.26 -5.87 -14.44
CA CYS A 160 3.74 -6.28 -13.15
C CYS A 160 2.95 -7.59 -13.29
N ILE A 161 3.45 -8.67 -12.69
CA ILE A 161 2.83 -10.00 -12.71
C ILE A 161 1.42 -9.95 -12.13
N PHE A 162 1.19 -9.19 -11.07
CA PHE A 162 -0.13 -9.03 -10.47
C PHE A 162 -1.17 -8.48 -11.46
N HIS A 163 -0.84 -7.42 -12.20
CA HIS A 163 -1.72 -6.86 -13.23
C HIS A 163 -1.90 -7.80 -14.43
N LEU A 164 -0.89 -8.59 -14.75
CA LEU A 164 -0.99 -9.64 -15.77
C LEU A 164 -2.04 -10.68 -15.36
N PHE A 165 -1.95 -11.22 -14.15
CA PHE A 165 -2.95 -12.17 -13.63
C PHE A 165 -4.35 -11.55 -13.55
N GLN A 166 -4.48 -10.31 -13.11
CA GLN A 166 -5.79 -9.62 -13.14
C GLN A 166 -6.37 -9.55 -14.55
N THR A 167 -5.54 -9.23 -15.55
CA THR A 167 -5.96 -9.14 -16.95
C THR A 167 -6.40 -10.50 -17.50
N ILE A 168 -5.62 -11.57 -17.21
CA ILE A 168 -5.96 -12.94 -17.59
C ILE A 168 -7.29 -13.34 -16.96
N ASN A 169 -7.42 -13.16 -15.65
CA ASN A 169 -8.65 -13.48 -14.92
C ASN A 169 -9.87 -12.70 -15.46
N HIS A 170 -9.67 -11.42 -15.80
CA HIS A 170 -10.74 -10.62 -16.39
C HIS A 170 -11.16 -11.20 -17.76
N LYS A 171 -10.20 -11.50 -18.63
CA LYS A 171 -10.47 -12.09 -19.95
C LYS A 171 -11.17 -13.45 -19.83
N LEU A 172 -10.74 -14.31 -18.92
CA LEU A 172 -11.38 -15.59 -18.62
C LEU A 172 -12.83 -15.39 -18.15
N LYS A 173 -13.08 -14.45 -17.26
CA LYS A 173 -14.44 -14.14 -16.81
C LYS A 173 -15.33 -13.67 -17.96
N VAL A 174 -14.81 -12.82 -18.84
CA VAL A 174 -15.55 -12.35 -20.03
C VAL A 174 -15.83 -13.50 -21.00
N TYR A 175 -14.83 -14.34 -21.26
CA TYR A 175 -14.98 -15.53 -22.10
C TYR A 175 -16.06 -16.47 -21.55
N CYS A 176 -15.98 -16.84 -20.26
CA CYS A 176 -16.96 -17.70 -19.60
C CYS A 176 -18.39 -17.13 -19.70
N ARG A 177 -18.53 -15.81 -19.56
CA ARG A 177 -19.83 -15.13 -19.64
C ARG A 177 -20.39 -15.18 -21.05
N ARG A 178 -19.56 -14.87 -22.07
CA ARG A 178 -19.98 -14.89 -23.50
C ARG A 178 -20.40 -16.28 -23.98
N ASN A 179 -19.69 -17.31 -23.51
CA ASN A 179 -19.96 -18.70 -23.89
C ASN A 179 -20.94 -19.41 -22.94
N LYS A 180 -21.61 -18.69 -22.03
CA LYS A 180 -22.59 -19.22 -21.08
C LYS A 180 -22.07 -20.43 -20.27
N ILE A 181 -20.76 -20.46 -19.97
CA ILE A 181 -20.10 -21.54 -19.26
C ILE A 181 -20.65 -21.61 -17.82
N ASN A 182 -21.10 -22.79 -17.40
CA ASN A 182 -21.66 -22.99 -16.07
C ASN A 182 -20.60 -22.98 -14.96
N THR A 183 -21.04 -22.95 -13.70
CA THR A 183 -20.15 -22.81 -12.55
C THR A 183 -19.15 -23.97 -12.39
N LYS A 184 -19.55 -25.21 -12.70
CA LYS A 184 -18.68 -26.39 -12.63
C LYS A 184 -17.57 -26.31 -13.67
N GLN A 185 -17.92 -25.98 -14.90
CA GLN A 185 -16.96 -25.80 -16.00
C GLN A 185 -16.00 -24.63 -15.74
N ARG A 186 -16.49 -23.51 -15.13
CA ARG A 186 -15.62 -22.42 -14.72
C ARG A 186 -14.57 -22.87 -13.71
N LYS A 187 -14.98 -23.62 -12.68
CA LYS A 187 -14.06 -24.12 -11.68
C LYS A 187 -12.93 -24.93 -12.31
N HIS A 188 -13.27 -25.84 -13.23
CA HIS A 188 -12.29 -26.63 -13.97
C HIS A 188 -11.31 -25.78 -14.79
N ILE A 189 -11.79 -24.75 -15.47
CA ILE A 189 -10.92 -23.82 -16.24
C ILE A 189 -9.95 -23.09 -15.33
N TYR A 190 -10.40 -22.61 -14.14
CA TYR A 190 -9.53 -21.90 -13.19
C TYR A 190 -8.53 -22.78 -12.47
N GLU A 191 -8.82 -24.06 -12.33
CA GLU A 191 -7.91 -25.03 -11.67
C GLU A 191 -6.81 -25.51 -12.63
N ASN A 192 -6.98 -25.35 -13.95
CA ASN A 192 -6.06 -25.85 -14.99
C ASN A 192 -5.44 -24.70 -15.83
N ALA A 193 -5.62 -23.44 -15.44
CA ALA A 193 -5.02 -22.28 -16.07
C ALA A 193 -3.86 -21.71 -15.25
#